data_1a1f04049528d663fe87b13a7527306f
#
_entry.id   1a1f04049528d663fe87b13a7527306f
#
_cell.length_a   1.000
_cell.length_b   1.000
_cell.length_c   1.000
_cell.angle_alpha   90.00
_cell.angle_beta   90.00
_cell.angle_gamma   90.00
#
_symmetry.space_group_name_H-M   'P 1'
#
loop_
_entity.id
_entity.type
_entity.pdbx_description
1 polymer ?
#
loop_
_entity_poly.entity_id
_entity_poly.type
_entity_poly.pdbx_seq_one_letter_code
_entity_poly.pdbx_strand_id
1 'polypeptide(L)'
;MKDRLFDSLEVRNFRAFDLLQIEQLGHINLIVGKNNVGKSTLLEAIYLHANIGSPNIMRGILDKRGEPYSTEYSNLEEPDVSKLFYGYPDLDTIKNPLHIGRTKAPDSTLSLSIEWEENKIAPAFVVQFGSIQLSLPLEKSFDEIAKIWELSLKKNADNLIITPCIYVSPDGLSSSMIQSLWKKIVEEGNEHEIVTALQLIDKNVEDFILVQNPNGEPSFRIRRKGQKGAIPIKALGDGMNRLAGLSMALVCSQKGILLIDEIENGLYWGVQPDVWKFIVKVAKELDVQVFATTHSNDCLRAFYTGIKDDADMEGIAVRLEKRKAGFHTEIYDEVRLKMNVDERIEIR
;
A
#
# COMPACT_ATOMS: atom_id res chain seq x y z
N MET A 1 4.96 17.01 -14.56
CA MET A 1 4.38 15.89 -13.79
C MET A 1 2.99 16.30 -13.35
N LYS A 2 2.01 15.40 -13.37
CA LYS A 2 0.68 15.62 -12.84
C LYS A 2 0.74 15.86 -11.32
N ASP A 3 -0.30 16.50 -10.77
CA ASP A 3 -0.45 16.71 -9.34
C ASP A 3 -0.36 15.38 -8.59
N ARG A 4 0.42 15.36 -7.50
CA ARG A 4 0.52 14.21 -6.60
C ARG A 4 -0.86 13.85 -6.06
N LEU A 5 -1.14 12.56 -5.92
CA LEU A 5 -2.39 12.10 -5.31
C LEU A 5 -2.46 12.51 -3.83
N PHE A 6 -1.32 12.43 -3.13
CA PHE A 6 -1.16 12.95 -1.79
C PHE A 6 0.06 13.88 -1.72
N ASP A 7 -0.17 15.17 -1.48
CA ASP A 7 0.86 16.15 -1.10
C ASP A 7 1.00 16.26 0.43
N SER A 8 -0.03 15.84 1.14
CA SER A 8 -0.16 15.82 2.58
C SER A 8 -1.13 14.69 2.96
N LEU A 9 -1.15 14.28 4.22
CA LEU A 9 -2.07 13.24 4.70
C LEU A 9 -2.56 13.55 6.12
N GLU A 10 -3.86 13.40 6.32
CA GLU A 10 -4.48 13.37 7.64
C GLU A 10 -5.25 12.07 7.81
N VAL A 11 -5.04 11.41 8.93
CA VAL A 11 -5.77 10.22 9.35
C VAL A 11 -6.34 10.46 10.74
N ARG A 12 -7.66 10.36 10.88
CA ARG A 12 -8.37 10.52 12.17
C ARG A 12 -9.18 9.29 12.50
N ASN A 13 -9.19 8.93 13.76
CA ASN A 13 -10.02 7.87 14.31
C ASN A 13 -9.87 6.51 13.59
N PHE A 14 -8.66 6.19 13.13
CA PHE A 14 -8.38 4.95 12.40
C PHE A 14 -7.36 4.08 13.15
N ARG A 15 -7.79 2.93 13.64
CA ARG A 15 -6.96 1.89 14.27
C ARG A 15 -6.02 2.43 15.37
N ALA A 16 -4.73 2.56 15.07
CA ALA A 16 -3.74 3.08 16.01
C ALA A 16 -3.80 4.62 16.15
N PHE A 17 -4.42 5.32 15.21
CA PHE A 17 -4.39 6.77 15.10
C PHE A 17 -5.67 7.42 15.60
N ASP A 18 -5.62 8.12 16.72
CA ASP A 18 -6.61 9.14 17.04
C ASP A 18 -6.51 10.29 16.05
N LEU A 19 -5.32 10.85 15.91
CA LEU A 19 -4.95 11.83 14.90
C LEU A 19 -3.50 11.61 14.45
N LEU A 20 -3.31 11.52 13.14
CA LEU A 20 -2.00 11.60 12.50
C LEU A 20 -2.05 12.61 11.38
N GLN A 21 -1.07 13.51 11.33
CA GLN A 21 -0.92 14.51 10.26
C GLN A 21 0.49 14.44 9.69
N ILE A 22 0.58 14.44 8.36
CA ILE A 22 1.82 14.56 7.60
C ILE A 22 1.63 15.73 6.65
N GLU A 23 2.35 16.82 6.89
CA GLU A 23 2.13 18.08 6.18
C GLU A 23 2.73 18.10 4.77
N GLN A 24 3.73 17.24 4.51
CA GLN A 24 4.40 17.18 3.23
C GLN A 24 4.74 15.75 2.84
N LEU A 25 4.36 15.38 1.62
CA LEU A 25 4.66 14.11 0.97
C LEU A 25 5.24 14.38 -0.42
N GLY A 26 6.18 13.53 -0.83
CA GLY A 26 6.82 13.56 -2.14
C GLY A 26 6.20 12.57 -3.13
N HIS A 27 6.89 12.38 -4.25
CA HIS A 27 6.56 11.28 -5.18
C HIS A 27 7.02 9.94 -4.61
N ILE A 28 8.16 9.92 -3.94
CA ILE A 28 8.70 8.74 -3.28
C ILE A 28 8.79 9.01 -1.78
N ASN A 29 8.05 8.24 -0.99
CA ASN A 29 7.93 8.45 0.45
C ASN A 29 8.44 7.22 1.21
N LEU A 30 9.39 7.42 2.12
CA LEU A 30 9.89 6.39 3.02
C LEU A 30 9.42 6.67 4.45
N ILE A 31 8.54 5.81 4.97
CA ILE A 31 8.02 5.92 6.33
C ILE A 31 8.95 5.14 7.27
N VAL A 32 9.58 5.84 8.18
CA VAL A 32 10.52 5.28 9.14
C VAL A 32 9.99 5.39 10.57
N GLY A 33 10.49 4.56 11.47
CA GLY A 33 10.11 4.58 12.88
C GLY A 33 10.25 3.22 13.52
N LYS A 34 10.18 3.18 14.85
CA LYS A 34 10.26 1.95 15.65
C LYS A 34 9.17 0.96 15.26
N ASN A 35 9.36 -0.29 15.64
CA ASN A 35 8.32 -1.30 15.49
C ASN A 35 7.07 -0.89 16.28
N ASN A 36 5.92 -1.25 15.76
CA ASN A 36 4.61 -1.00 16.38
C ASN A 36 4.23 0.49 16.53
N VAL A 37 4.85 1.40 15.76
CA VAL A 37 4.52 2.83 15.74
C VAL A 37 3.39 3.17 14.77
N GLY A 38 2.87 2.18 14.01
CA GLY A 38 1.77 2.38 13.08
C GLY A 38 2.16 2.55 11.60
N LYS A 39 3.40 2.22 11.20
CA LYS A 39 3.84 2.33 9.80
C LYS A 39 2.92 1.58 8.82
N SER A 40 2.67 0.29 9.08
CA SER A 40 1.74 -0.52 8.25
C SER A 40 0.31 0.01 8.31
N THR A 41 -0.12 0.52 9.48
CA THR A 41 -1.45 1.15 9.63
C THR A 41 -1.59 2.40 8.75
N LEU A 42 -0.51 3.16 8.59
CA LEU A 42 -0.50 4.31 7.66
C LEU A 42 -0.68 3.86 6.20
N LEU A 43 0.02 2.80 5.78
CA LEU A 43 -0.19 2.22 4.44
C LEU A 43 -1.61 1.67 4.27
N GLU A 44 -2.17 1.01 5.29
CA GLU A 44 -3.56 0.53 5.29
C GLU A 44 -4.55 1.70 5.12
N ALA A 45 -4.32 2.84 5.77
CA ALA A 45 -5.14 4.04 5.61
C ALA A 45 -5.11 4.55 4.16
N ILE A 46 -3.92 4.69 3.57
CA ILE A 46 -3.76 5.11 2.17
C ILE A 46 -4.43 4.10 1.23
N TYR A 47 -4.27 2.79 1.49
CA TYR A 47 -4.88 1.73 0.68
C TYR A 47 -6.41 1.78 0.71
N LEU A 48 -6.98 2.00 1.89
CA LEU A 48 -8.42 2.14 2.08
C LEU A 48 -8.96 3.39 1.37
N HIS A 49 -8.26 4.52 1.48
CA HIS A 49 -8.61 5.76 0.80
C HIS A 49 -8.58 5.62 -0.72
N ALA A 50 -7.47 5.09 -1.28
CA ALA A 50 -7.29 4.93 -2.73
C ALA A 50 -8.36 4.01 -3.35
N ASN A 51 -8.90 3.08 -2.56
CA ASN A 51 -9.98 2.17 -2.96
C ASN A 51 -11.36 2.61 -2.44
N ILE A 52 -11.52 3.87 -2.06
CA ILE A 52 -12.83 4.49 -1.71
C ILE A 52 -13.58 3.66 -0.66
N GLY A 53 -12.89 3.21 0.38
CA GLY A 53 -13.51 2.42 1.43
C GLY A 53 -14.08 1.08 0.95
N SER A 54 -13.41 0.39 0.03
CA SER A 54 -13.85 -0.92 -0.48
C SER A 54 -14.01 -1.95 0.63
N PRO A 55 -15.17 -2.63 0.73
CA PRO A 55 -15.39 -3.69 1.70
C PRO A 55 -14.37 -4.84 1.59
N ASN A 56 -13.95 -5.20 0.37
CA ASN A 56 -12.93 -6.21 0.16
C ASN A 56 -11.57 -5.80 0.77
N ILE A 57 -11.22 -4.51 0.69
CA ILE A 57 -10.01 -3.98 1.32
C ILE A 57 -10.15 -3.96 2.84
N MET A 58 -11.31 -3.57 3.37
CA MET A 58 -11.59 -3.61 4.81
C MET A 58 -11.43 -5.03 5.36
N ARG A 59 -12.08 -6.01 4.71
CA ARG A 59 -11.93 -7.44 5.06
C ARG A 59 -10.46 -7.85 5.05
N GLY A 60 -9.74 -7.54 3.97
CA GLY A 60 -8.32 -7.89 3.86
C GLY A 60 -7.43 -7.29 4.95
N ILE A 61 -7.72 -6.06 5.41
CA ILE A 61 -7.03 -5.41 6.53
C ILE A 61 -7.35 -6.14 7.84
N LEU A 62 -8.62 -6.47 8.10
CA LEU A 62 -9.07 -7.14 9.32
C LEU A 62 -8.54 -8.57 9.40
N ASP A 63 -8.69 -9.35 8.33
CA ASP A 63 -8.23 -10.74 8.24
C ASP A 63 -6.71 -10.87 8.44
N LYS A 64 -5.93 -10.00 7.78
CA LYS A 64 -4.47 -9.99 7.91
C LYS A 64 -4.00 -9.74 9.33
N ARG A 65 -4.80 -9.02 10.12
CA ARG A 65 -4.52 -8.71 11.52
C ARG A 65 -5.05 -9.77 12.49
N GLY A 66 -5.80 -10.76 11.99
CA GLY A 66 -6.48 -11.75 12.84
C GLY A 66 -7.54 -11.11 13.74
N GLU A 67 -8.20 -10.05 13.25
CA GLU A 67 -9.25 -9.37 14.00
C GLU A 67 -10.47 -10.27 14.19
N PRO A 68 -11.25 -10.10 15.27
CA PRO A 68 -12.38 -10.97 15.57
C PRO A 68 -13.48 -10.88 14.51
N TYR A 69 -14.19 -11.97 14.38
CA TYR A 69 -15.43 -12.08 13.63
C TYR A 69 -16.62 -11.94 14.57
N SER A 70 -17.72 -11.44 14.08
CA SER A 70 -18.95 -11.23 14.83
C SER A 70 -20.16 -11.76 14.06
N THR A 71 -21.11 -12.33 14.76
CA THR A 71 -22.45 -12.71 14.22
C THR A 71 -23.54 -11.75 14.73
N GLU A 72 -23.16 -10.64 15.34
CA GLU A 72 -24.08 -9.76 16.07
C GLU A 72 -25.18 -9.18 15.18
N TYR A 73 -24.85 -8.85 13.93
CA TYR A 73 -25.78 -8.16 13.01
C TYR A 73 -26.09 -8.98 11.75
N SER A 74 -25.37 -10.06 11.49
CA SER A 74 -25.63 -10.99 10.40
C SER A 74 -25.69 -12.42 10.92
N ASN A 75 -26.37 -13.31 10.19
CA ASN A 75 -26.40 -14.75 10.51
C ASN A 75 -25.09 -15.48 10.12
N LEU A 76 -24.09 -14.72 9.66
CA LEU A 76 -22.78 -15.24 9.24
C LEU A 76 -21.69 -14.65 10.13
N GLU A 77 -20.61 -15.40 10.32
CA GLU A 77 -19.39 -14.85 10.91
C GLU A 77 -18.75 -13.88 9.92
N GLU A 78 -18.79 -12.60 10.22
CA GLU A 78 -18.22 -11.54 9.40
C GLU A 78 -17.21 -10.71 10.19
N PRO A 79 -16.16 -10.12 9.53
CA PRO A 79 -15.19 -9.32 10.22
C PRO A 79 -15.83 -8.13 10.95
N ASP A 80 -15.42 -7.92 12.19
CA ASP A 80 -15.92 -6.81 13.02
C ASP A 80 -15.34 -5.47 12.53
N VAL A 81 -16.14 -4.72 11.76
CA VAL A 81 -15.75 -3.42 11.21
C VAL A 81 -15.42 -2.36 12.26
N SER A 82 -15.88 -2.54 13.51
CA SER A 82 -15.56 -1.63 14.61
C SER A 82 -14.05 -1.55 14.87
N LYS A 83 -13.32 -2.61 14.53
CA LYS A 83 -11.85 -2.72 14.69
C LYS A 83 -11.06 -1.88 13.68
N LEU A 84 -11.73 -1.23 12.74
CA LEU A 84 -11.14 -0.18 11.91
C LEU A 84 -11.05 1.16 12.66
N PHE A 85 -11.84 1.35 13.73
CA PHE A 85 -11.86 2.62 14.48
C PHE A 85 -10.80 2.63 15.59
N TYR A 86 -10.38 3.85 15.98
CA TYR A 86 -9.38 4.06 17.02
C TYR A 86 -9.86 3.54 18.37
N GLY A 87 -8.98 2.85 19.09
CA GLY A 87 -9.26 2.37 20.44
C GLY A 87 -10.08 1.08 20.50
N TYR A 88 -10.40 0.46 19.37
CA TYR A 88 -11.15 -0.80 19.29
C TYR A 88 -12.50 -0.75 19.99
N PRO A 89 -13.34 0.25 19.72
CA PRO A 89 -14.63 0.40 20.38
C PRO A 89 -15.60 -0.73 20.04
N ASP A 90 -16.66 -0.86 20.82
CA ASP A 90 -17.83 -1.62 20.42
C ASP A 90 -18.64 -0.80 19.41
N LEU A 91 -19.31 -1.48 18.47
CA LEU A 91 -19.93 -0.84 17.31
C LEU A 91 -20.97 0.23 17.68
N ASP A 92 -21.75 0.00 18.74
CA ASP A 92 -22.77 0.89 19.29
C ASP A 92 -22.19 2.14 19.98
N THR A 93 -20.90 2.10 20.35
CA THR A 93 -20.20 3.22 20.99
C THR A 93 -19.53 4.17 19.99
N ILE A 94 -19.46 3.82 18.71
CA ILE A 94 -18.84 4.63 17.66
C ILE A 94 -19.71 5.84 17.36
N LYS A 95 -19.23 7.04 17.75
CA LYS A 95 -19.93 8.32 17.53
C LYS A 95 -19.27 9.18 16.47
N ASN A 96 -17.96 9.01 16.29
CA ASN A 96 -17.17 9.83 15.39
C ASN A 96 -16.77 9.04 14.16
N PRO A 97 -16.89 9.60 12.96
CA PRO A 97 -16.39 8.96 11.76
C PRO A 97 -14.86 8.85 11.78
N LEU A 98 -14.33 7.88 11.08
CA LEU A 98 -12.93 7.93 10.72
C LEU A 98 -12.77 8.76 9.44
N HIS A 99 -11.64 9.45 9.31
CA HIS A 99 -11.33 10.27 8.14
C HIS A 99 -9.91 9.98 7.65
N ILE A 100 -9.78 9.87 6.33
CA ILE A 100 -8.49 9.70 5.65
C ILE A 100 -8.51 10.60 4.42
N GLY A 101 -7.56 11.51 4.31
CA GLY A 101 -7.49 12.41 3.16
C GLY A 101 -6.33 13.39 3.23
N ARG A 102 -6.30 14.32 2.29
CA ARG A 102 -5.31 15.40 2.28
C ARG A 102 -5.69 16.46 3.32
N THR A 103 -4.71 17.00 4.02
CA THR A 103 -4.92 17.98 5.10
C THR A 103 -5.71 19.22 4.63
N LYS A 104 -5.59 19.62 3.37
CA LYS A 104 -6.18 20.85 2.83
C LYS A 104 -7.16 20.64 1.68
N ALA A 105 -7.65 19.42 1.46
CA ALA A 105 -8.55 19.10 0.35
C ALA A 105 -9.73 18.21 0.82
N PRO A 106 -10.73 18.79 1.49
CA PRO A 106 -11.87 18.03 2.04
C PRO A 106 -12.64 17.24 0.99
N ASP A 107 -12.71 17.72 -0.27
CA ASP A 107 -13.41 17.05 -1.37
C ASP A 107 -12.79 15.71 -1.78
N SER A 108 -11.58 15.41 -1.34
CA SER A 108 -10.88 14.13 -1.55
C SER A 108 -10.72 13.32 -0.26
N THR A 109 -11.52 13.59 0.76
CA THR A 109 -11.46 12.88 2.03
C THR A 109 -12.41 11.68 2.03
N LEU A 110 -11.89 10.50 2.37
CA LEU A 110 -12.68 9.34 2.70
C LEU A 110 -13.18 9.49 4.14
N SER A 111 -14.48 9.39 4.34
CA SER A 111 -15.11 9.32 5.66
C SER A 111 -15.90 8.02 5.79
N LEU A 112 -15.70 7.32 6.90
CA LEU A 112 -16.45 6.11 7.22
C LEU A 112 -17.12 6.30 8.57
N SER A 113 -18.43 6.02 8.64
CA SER A 113 -19.25 6.15 9.87
C SER A 113 -20.18 4.95 10.07
N ILE A 114 -20.68 4.81 11.27
CA ILE A 114 -21.73 3.86 11.63
C ILE A 114 -23.01 4.66 11.85
N GLU A 115 -24.06 4.34 11.10
CA GLU A 115 -25.35 5.03 11.23
C GLU A 115 -26.45 4.04 11.62
N TRP A 116 -27.18 4.40 12.67
CA TRP A 116 -28.34 3.67 13.16
C TRP A 116 -29.61 4.32 12.63
N GLU A 117 -30.33 3.61 11.76
CA GLU A 117 -31.63 4.09 11.28
C GLU A 117 -32.74 3.68 12.24
N GLU A 118 -33.69 4.60 12.47
CA GLU A 118 -34.90 4.30 13.24
C GLU A 118 -35.64 3.11 12.64
N ASN A 119 -35.99 2.13 13.48
CA ASN A 119 -36.67 0.88 13.12
C ASN A 119 -35.82 -0.18 12.37
N LYS A 120 -34.51 -0.06 12.24
CA LYS A 120 -33.64 -1.14 11.77
C LYS A 120 -33.00 -1.91 12.90
N ILE A 121 -32.84 -3.23 12.73
CA ILE A 121 -32.24 -4.13 13.71
C ILE A 121 -30.72 -3.99 13.70
N ALA A 122 -30.13 -3.63 12.54
CA ALA A 122 -28.69 -3.49 12.35
C ALA A 122 -28.34 -2.11 11.79
N PRO A 123 -27.16 -1.58 12.13
CA PRO A 123 -26.68 -0.32 11.60
C PRO A 123 -26.19 -0.46 10.16
N ALA A 124 -25.98 0.65 9.49
CA ALA A 124 -25.31 0.73 8.24
C ALA A 124 -23.88 1.28 8.40
N PHE A 125 -22.96 0.74 7.63
CA PHE A 125 -21.64 1.30 7.45
C PHE A 125 -21.70 2.30 6.29
N VAL A 126 -21.49 3.57 6.59
CA VAL A 126 -21.62 4.65 5.60
C VAL A 126 -20.26 5.07 5.12
N VAL A 127 -20.06 4.98 3.80
CA VAL A 127 -18.85 5.41 3.09
C VAL A 127 -19.16 6.71 2.38
N GLN A 128 -18.43 7.77 2.70
CA GLN A 128 -18.51 9.06 2.01
C GLN A 128 -17.18 9.41 1.37
N PHE A 129 -17.19 9.78 0.09
CA PHE A 129 -16.04 10.24 -0.65
C PHE A 129 -16.45 11.34 -1.64
N GLY A 130 -16.00 12.57 -1.39
CA GLY A 130 -16.50 13.73 -2.13
C GLY A 130 -18.01 13.88 -2.04
N SER A 131 -18.67 13.93 -3.20
CA SER A 131 -20.14 13.99 -3.30
C SER A 131 -20.84 12.63 -3.20
N ILE A 132 -20.10 11.54 -3.10
CA ILE A 132 -20.65 10.18 -3.08
C ILE A 132 -20.83 9.72 -1.66
N GLN A 133 -22.03 9.24 -1.36
CA GLN A 133 -22.37 8.59 -0.10
C GLN A 133 -22.99 7.22 -0.40
N LEU A 134 -22.44 6.18 0.23
CA LEU A 134 -22.91 4.80 0.10
C LEU A 134 -23.27 4.28 1.48
N SER A 135 -24.48 3.76 1.62
CA SER A 135 -24.94 3.09 2.83
C SER A 135 -24.88 1.58 2.62
N LEU A 136 -24.09 0.90 3.42
CA LEU A 136 -23.76 -0.52 3.33
C LEU A 136 -24.36 -1.22 4.58
N PRO A 137 -25.50 -1.93 4.47
CA PRO A 137 -26.18 -2.50 5.63
C PRO A 137 -25.39 -3.66 6.23
N LEU A 138 -25.06 -3.61 7.52
CA LEU A 138 -24.28 -4.63 8.24
C LEU A 138 -25.07 -5.91 8.54
N GLU A 139 -26.36 -5.96 8.24
CA GLU A 139 -27.17 -7.20 8.26
C GLU A 139 -26.83 -8.16 7.11
N LYS A 140 -26.09 -7.68 6.09
CA LYS A 140 -25.66 -8.45 4.92
C LYS A 140 -24.26 -8.97 5.08
N SER A 141 -23.95 -10.06 4.38
CA SER A 141 -22.58 -10.55 4.28
C SER A 141 -21.65 -9.55 3.59
N PHE A 142 -20.35 -9.61 3.90
CA PHE A 142 -19.35 -8.76 3.23
C PHE A 142 -19.35 -8.93 1.71
N ASP A 143 -19.65 -10.12 1.19
CA ASP A 143 -19.75 -10.37 -0.26
C ASP A 143 -20.94 -9.64 -0.88
N GLU A 144 -22.08 -9.57 -0.17
CA GLU A 144 -23.23 -8.79 -0.62
C GLU A 144 -22.97 -7.29 -0.52
N ILE A 145 -22.33 -6.84 0.57
CA ILE A 145 -21.92 -5.46 0.78
C ILE A 145 -20.95 -5.02 -0.33
N ALA A 146 -19.96 -5.86 -0.68
CA ALA A 146 -19.02 -5.59 -1.76
C ALA A 146 -19.73 -5.45 -3.12
N LYS A 147 -20.73 -6.29 -3.42
CA LYS A 147 -21.55 -6.14 -4.64
C LYS A 147 -22.34 -4.84 -4.66
N ILE A 148 -22.94 -4.45 -3.54
CA ILE A 148 -23.68 -3.17 -3.42
C ILE A 148 -22.69 -2.01 -3.68
N TRP A 149 -21.52 -2.05 -3.08
CA TRP A 149 -20.48 -1.05 -3.26
C TRP A 149 -20.03 -0.95 -4.72
N GLU A 150 -19.70 -2.06 -5.37
CA GLU A 150 -19.30 -2.09 -6.79
C GLU A 150 -20.37 -1.54 -7.73
N LEU A 151 -21.64 -1.92 -7.53
CA LEU A 151 -22.75 -1.41 -8.34
C LEU A 151 -22.96 0.08 -8.14
N SER A 152 -22.78 0.57 -6.91
CA SER A 152 -22.92 1.99 -6.59
C SER A 152 -21.79 2.81 -7.20
N LEU A 153 -20.54 2.31 -7.20
CA LEU A 153 -19.44 2.98 -7.89
C LEU A 153 -19.65 3.03 -9.40
N LYS A 154 -20.15 1.95 -10.02
CA LYS A 154 -20.45 1.94 -11.46
C LYS A 154 -21.49 2.98 -11.84
N LYS A 155 -22.49 3.22 -11.00
CA LYS A 155 -23.51 4.27 -11.22
C LYS A 155 -22.95 5.69 -11.12
N ASN A 156 -21.85 5.87 -10.38
CA ASN A 156 -21.19 7.16 -10.15
C ASN A 156 -19.86 7.29 -10.92
N ALA A 157 -19.59 6.41 -11.88
CA ALA A 157 -18.30 6.30 -12.56
C ALA A 157 -17.85 7.60 -13.25
N ASP A 158 -18.78 8.42 -13.75
CA ASP A 158 -18.49 9.70 -14.42
C ASP A 158 -17.92 10.75 -13.43
N ASN A 159 -18.13 10.57 -12.13
CA ASN A 159 -17.72 11.50 -11.07
C ASN A 159 -16.54 10.94 -10.21
N LEU A 160 -16.02 9.76 -10.54
CA LEU A 160 -14.99 9.08 -9.74
C LEU A 160 -13.75 8.81 -10.57
N ILE A 161 -12.62 9.27 -10.07
CA ILE A 161 -11.32 8.83 -10.54
C ILE A 161 -10.85 7.72 -9.59
N ILE A 162 -11.00 6.47 -10.03
CA ILE A 162 -10.42 5.33 -9.29
C ILE A 162 -8.92 5.32 -9.56
N THR A 163 -8.14 5.49 -8.51
CA THR A 163 -6.69 5.48 -8.57
C THR A 163 -6.17 4.05 -8.42
N PRO A 164 -5.40 3.51 -9.40
CA PRO A 164 -4.74 2.22 -9.21
C PRO A 164 -3.89 2.26 -7.93
N CYS A 165 -4.09 1.29 -7.04
CA CYS A 165 -3.32 1.20 -5.81
C CYS A 165 -2.98 -0.26 -5.51
N ILE A 166 -1.69 -0.58 -5.44
CA ILE A 166 -1.21 -1.92 -5.14
C ILE A 166 -0.46 -1.91 -3.82
N TYR A 167 -0.81 -2.87 -2.95
CA TYR A 167 -0.18 -3.07 -1.65
C TYR A 167 0.69 -4.34 -1.68
N VAL A 168 1.98 -4.16 -1.48
CA VAL A 168 2.95 -5.25 -1.32
C VAL A 168 3.23 -5.45 0.16
N SER A 169 2.79 -6.58 0.71
CA SER A 169 2.98 -6.91 2.12
C SER A 169 4.44 -7.30 2.42
N PRO A 170 4.84 -7.37 3.71
CA PRO A 170 6.15 -7.91 4.09
C PRO A 170 6.43 -9.30 3.50
N ASP A 171 5.39 -10.13 3.39
CA ASP A 171 5.48 -11.49 2.82
C ASP A 171 5.45 -11.50 1.27
N GLY A 172 5.26 -10.34 0.64
CA GLY A 172 5.14 -10.19 -0.82
C GLY A 172 3.70 -10.17 -1.31
N LEU A 173 3.53 -10.52 -2.57
CA LEU A 173 2.24 -10.59 -3.25
C LEU A 173 1.60 -11.96 -3.07
N SER A 174 0.26 -12.01 -2.91
CA SER A 174 -0.48 -13.27 -2.91
C SER A 174 -0.47 -13.94 -4.29
N SER A 175 -0.67 -15.26 -4.33
CA SER A 175 -0.71 -16.02 -5.59
C SER A 175 -1.76 -15.51 -6.56
N SER A 176 -2.94 -15.12 -6.08
CA SER A 176 -4.01 -14.55 -6.91
C SER A 176 -3.63 -13.18 -7.48
N MET A 177 -2.99 -12.33 -6.67
CA MET A 177 -2.50 -11.03 -7.12
C MET A 177 -1.40 -11.17 -8.17
N ILE A 178 -0.45 -12.07 -7.97
CA ILE A 178 0.61 -12.38 -8.94
C ILE A 178 0.01 -12.74 -10.31
N GLN A 179 -0.99 -13.62 -10.35
CA GLN A 179 -1.64 -14.02 -11.61
C GLN A 179 -2.34 -12.84 -12.29
N SER A 180 -3.06 -12.03 -11.51
CA SER A 180 -3.77 -10.85 -12.03
C SER A 180 -2.80 -9.81 -12.60
N LEU A 181 -1.74 -9.49 -11.86
CA LEU A 181 -0.74 -8.51 -12.31
C LEU A 181 0.02 -9.00 -13.53
N TRP A 182 0.43 -10.28 -13.54
CA TRP A 182 1.13 -10.86 -14.68
C TRP A 182 0.30 -10.82 -15.97
N LYS A 183 -1.01 -11.16 -15.86
CA LYS A 183 -1.92 -11.04 -17.00
C LYS A 183 -1.90 -9.62 -17.57
N LYS A 184 -2.03 -8.60 -16.71
CA LYS A 184 -2.00 -7.19 -17.12
C LYS A 184 -0.67 -6.81 -17.77
N ILE A 185 0.46 -7.23 -17.20
CA ILE A 185 1.81 -6.95 -17.72
C ILE A 185 1.97 -7.50 -19.14
N VAL A 186 1.54 -8.75 -19.37
CA VAL A 186 1.62 -9.39 -20.70
C VAL A 186 0.69 -8.71 -21.70
N GLU A 187 -0.53 -8.34 -21.30
CA GLU A 187 -1.48 -7.61 -22.16
C GLU A 187 -0.95 -6.24 -22.58
N GLU A 188 -0.15 -5.59 -21.73
CA GLU A 188 0.45 -4.27 -21.98
C GLU A 188 1.86 -4.32 -22.60
N GLY A 189 2.49 -5.51 -22.69
CA GLY A 189 3.83 -5.70 -23.25
C GLY A 189 4.97 -5.18 -22.38
N ASN A 190 4.79 -5.14 -21.05
CA ASN A 190 5.73 -4.56 -20.09
C ASN A 190 6.65 -5.59 -19.40
N GLU A 191 6.78 -6.82 -19.93
CA GLU A 191 7.60 -7.89 -19.36
C GLU A 191 9.07 -7.51 -19.24
N HIS A 192 9.56 -6.67 -20.15
CA HIS A 192 10.96 -6.23 -20.18
C HIS A 192 11.35 -5.44 -18.93
N GLU A 193 10.42 -4.73 -18.27
CA GLU A 193 10.68 -4.01 -17.02
C GLU A 193 11.01 -4.98 -15.88
N ILE A 194 10.35 -6.13 -15.85
CA ILE A 194 10.62 -7.17 -14.84
C ILE A 194 12.03 -7.74 -15.05
N VAL A 195 12.40 -8.03 -16.30
CA VAL A 195 13.75 -8.51 -16.61
C VAL A 195 14.81 -7.49 -16.22
N THR A 196 14.58 -6.20 -16.53
CA THR A 196 15.48 -5.10 -16.16
C THR A 196 15.68 -5.02 -14.64
N ALA A 197 14.61 -5.14 -13.87
CA ALA A 197 14.70 -5.17 -12.40
C ALA A 197 15.53 -6.37 -11.90
N LEU A 198 15.28 -7.56 -12.42
CA LEU A 198 16.00 -8.77 -12.01
C LEU A 198 17.49 -8.71 -12.35
N GLN A 199 17.86 -8.01 -13.43
CA GLN A 199 19.25 -7.78 -13.82
C GLN A 199 20.04 -6.92 -12.83
N LEU A 200 19.38 -6.23 -11.88
CA LEU A 200 20.07 -5.55 -10.78
C LEU A 200 20.78 -6.55 -9.84
N ILE A 201 20.21 -7.75 -9.72
CA ILE A 201 20.79 -8.81 -8.87
C ILE A 201 21.67 -9.76 -9.72
N ASP A 202 21.16 -10.17 -10.89
CA ASP A 202 21.86 -11.10 -11.77
C ASP A 202 21.81 -10.65 -13.24
N LYS A 203 22.90 -10.05 -13.72
CA LYS A 203 23.04 -9.53 -15.10
C LYS A 203 22.86 -10.59 -16.20
N ASN A 204 22.87 -11.88 -15.84
CA ASN A 204 22.67 -12.96 -16.80
C ASN A 204 21.19 -13.30 -17.03
N VAL A 205 20.25 -12.67 -16.36
CA VAL A 205 18.82 -12.88 -16.62
C VAL A 205 18.49 -12.37 -18.02
N GLU A 206 17.90 -13.21 -18.85
CA GLU A 206 17.47 -12.90 -20.22
C GLU A 206 15.95 -12.87 -20.35
N ASP A 207 15.24 -13.65 -19.55
CA ASP A 207 13.80 -13.81 -19.69
C ASP A 207 13.16 -14.17 -18.34
N PHE A 208 11.90 -13.79 -18.18
CA PHE A 208 11.07 -14.01 -17.00
C PHE A 208 9.76 -14.66 -17.41
N ILE A 209 9.44 -15.81 -16.82
CA ILE A 209 8.31 -16.64 -17.21
C ILE A 209 7.49 -16.99 -16.00
N LEU A 210 6.17 -16.78 -16.07
CA LEU A 210 5.23 -17.34 -15.11
C LEU A 210 4.70 -18.68 -15.63
N VAL A 211 4.83 -19.71 -14.82
CA VAL A 211 4.24 -21.04 -15.08
C VAL A 211 3.36 -21.43 -13.91
N GLN A 212 2.42 -22.33 -14.14
CA GLN A 212 1.67 -22.95 -13.06
C GLN A 212 2.36 -24.25 -12.63
N ASN A 213 2.51 -24.43 -11.33
CA ASN A 213 2.93 -25.70 -10.76
C ASN A 213 1.79 -26.75 -10.90
N PRO A 214 2.07 -28.05 -10.71
CA PRO A 214 1.03 -29.10 -10.78
C PRO A 214 -0.16 -28.89 -9.82
N ASN A 215 0.03 -28.17 -8.73
CA ASN A 215 -1.02 -27.77 -7.78
C ASN A 215 -1.78 -26.49 -8.19
N GLY A 216 -1.50 -25.95 -9.39
CA GLY A 216 -2.15 -24.73 -9.88
C GLY A 216 -1.56 -23.40 -9.37
N GLU A 217 -0.58 -23.44 -8.47
CA GLU A 217 0.05 -22.21 -7.95
C GLU A 217 0.99 -21.57 -8.97
N PRO A 218 1.02 -20.23 -9.03
CA PRO A 218 1.96 -19.52 -9.89
C PRO A 218 3.40 -19.73 -9.41
N SER A 219 4.29 -19.97 -10.36
CA SER A 219 5.72 -20.15 -10.12
C SER A 219 6.53 -19.36 -11.14
N PHE A 220 7.35 -18.44 -10.66
CA PHE A 220 8.24 -17.69 -11.50
C PHE A 220 9.47 -18.51 -11.89
N ARG A 221 9.83 -18.45 -13.16
CA ARG A 221 11.05 -19.02 -13.71
C ARG A 221 11.79 -17.96 -14.50
N ILE A 222 13.10 -18.08 -14.54
CA ILE A 222 13.98 -17.24 -15.34
C ILE A 222 14.84 -18.05 -16.28
N ARG A 223 15.16 -17.48 -17.44
CA ARG A 223 16.24 -17.94 -18.30
C ARG A 223 17.48 -17.10 -18.07
N ARG A 224 18.61 -17.75 -18.03
CA ARG A 224 19.91 -17.11 -17.85
C ARG A 224 20.81 -17.39 -19.03
N LYS A 225 21.62 -16.41 -19.39
CA LYS A 225 22.61 -16.52 -20.47
C LYS A 225 23.50 -17.75 -20.27
N GLY A 226 23.64 -18.55 -21.33
CA GLY A 226 24.47 -19.74 -21.29
C GLY A 226 23.90 -20.95 -20.56
N GLN A 227 22.67 -20.88 -20.04
CA GLN A 227 22.00 -22.02 -19.38
C GLN A 227 20.89 -22.61 -20.28
N LYS A 228 20.79 -23.94 -20.34
CA LYS A 228 19.68 -24.61 -20.99
C LYS A 228 18.47 -24.69 -20.07
N GLY A 229 17.32 -24.15 -20.54
CA GLY A 229 16.06 -24.21 -19.85
C GLY A 229 15.86 -23.08 -18.81
N ALA A 230 14.65 -23.00 -18.25
CA ALA A 230 14.27 -22.02 -17.25
C ALA A 230 14.35 -22.63 -15.85
N ILE A 231 14.94 -21.90 -14.90
CA ILE A 231 15.10 -22.33 -13.50
C ILE A 231 14.10 -21.58 -12.60
N PRO A 232 13.60 -22.19 -11.51
CA PRO A 232 12.75 -21.50 -10.57
C PRO A 232 13.47 -20.29 -9.97
N ILE A 233 12.80 -19.13 -9.89
CA ILE A 233 13.39 -17.91 -9.34
C ILE A 233 13.82 -18.08 -7.87
N LYS A 234 13.07 -18.86 -7.09
CA LYS A 234 13.40 -19.21 -5.69
C LYS A 234 14.75 -19.93 -5.54
N ALA A 235 15.25 -20.59 -6.59
CA ALA A 235 16.57 -21.21 -6.58
C ALA A 235 17.71 -20.17 -6.55
N LEU A 236 17.42 -18.91 -6.86
CA LEU A 236 18.38 -17.80 -6.82
C LEU A 236 18.24 -16.94 -5.54
N GLY A 237 17.42 -17.38 -4.62
CA GLY A 237 17.19 -16.73 -3.32
C GLY A 237 15.96 -15.82 -3.26
N ASP A 238 15.57 -15.48 -2.04
CA ASP A 238 14.34 -14.72 -1.77
C ASP A 238 14.38 -13.31 -2.35
N GLY A 239 15.56 -12.68 -2.43
CA GLY A 239 15.75 -11.35 -2.99
C GLY A 239 15.29 -11.24 -4.46
N MET A 240 15.58 -12.24 -5.29
CA MET A 240 15.11 -12.28 -6.67
C MET A 240 13.59 -12.39 -6.77
N ASN A 241 12.99 -13.23 -5.93
CA ASN A 241 11.54 -13.40 -5.87
C ASN A 241 10.85 -12.12 -5.37
N ARG A 242 11.42 -11.48 -4.36
CA ARG A 242 10.93 -10.19 -3.81
C ARG A 242 10.99 -9.10 -4.88
N LEU A 243 12.11 -8.97 -5.58
CA LEU A 243 12.30 -7.95 -6.62
C LEU A 243 11.34 -8.16 -7.81
N ALA A 244 11.10 -9.40 -8.22
CA ALA A 244 10.08 -9.69 -9.23
C ALA A 244 8.70 -9.21 -8.82
N GLY A 245 8.28 -9.51 -7.58
CA GLY A 245 7.00 -9.05 -7.05
C GLY A 245 6.90 -7.52 -6.98
N LEU A 246 7.95 -6.85 -6.51
CA LEU A 246 8.01 -5.38 -6.43
C LEU A 246 7.93 -4.73 -7.81
N SER A 247 8.68 -5.23 -8.80
CA SER A 247 8.65 -4.68 -10.16
C SER A 247 7.30 -4.89 -10.84
N MET A 248 6.65 -6.05 -10.65
CA MET A 248 5.29 -6.28 -11.14
C MET A 248 4.29 -5.29 -10.53
N ALA A 249 4.36 -5.10 -9.21
CA ALA A 249 3.50 -4.17 -8.51
C ALA A 249 3.71 -2.72 -8.99
N LEU A 250 4.96 -2.31 -9.18
CA LEU A 250 5.33 -0.97 -9.65
C LEU A 250 4.79 -0.70 -11.06
N VAL A 251 5.03 -1.62 -12.00
CA VAL A 251 4.55 -1.50 -13.39
C VAL A 251 3.02 -1.41 -13.44
N CYS A 252 2.34 -2.24 -12.67
CA CYS A 252 0.87 -2.25 -12.65
C CYS A 252 0.23 -1.09 -11.88
N SER A 253 1.03 -0.29 -11.14
CA SER A 253 0.57 0.91 -10.42
C SER A 253 0.60 2.18 -11.26
N GLN A 254 0.76 2.09 -12.58
CA GLN A 254 0.84 3.24 -13.48
C GLN A 254 -0.27 4.27 -13.22
N LYS A 255 0.13 5.55 -13.10
CA LYS A 255 -0.74 6.71 -12.75
C LYS A 255 -1.47 6.55 -11.43
N GLY A 256 -0.88 5.81 -10.50
CA GLY A 256 -1.48 5.47 -9.23
C GLY A 256 -0.51 5.44 -8.07
N ILE A 257 -0.75 4.54 -7.13
CA ILE A 257 -0.02 4.43 -5.88
C ILE A 257 0.56 3.03 -5.72
N LEU A 258 1.82 2.96 -5.32
CA LEU A 258 2.45 1.73 -4.85
C LEU A 258 2.74 1.82 -3.35
N LEU A 259 2.21 0.87 -2.60
CA LEU A 259 2.44 0.71 -1.16
C LEU A 259 3.32 -0.50 -0.91
N ILE A 260 4.44 -0.32 -0.20
CA ILE A 260 5.41 -1.38 0.09
C ILE A 260 5.65 -1.44 1.59
N ASP A 261 5.21 -2.51 2.22
CA ASP A 261 5.47 -2.70 3.63
C ASP A 261 6.79 -3.48 3.82
N GLU A 262 7.67 -2.95 4.67
CA GLU A 262 9.02 -3.47 4.95
C GLU A 262 9.80 -3.77 3.65
N ILE A 263 10.12 -2.70 2.91
CA ILE A 263 10.74 -2.81 1.58
C ILE A 263 12.04 -3.62 1.58
N GLU A 264 12.81 -3.57 2.67
CA GLU A 264 14.08 -4.28 2.84
C GLU A 264 13.95 -5.81 2.97
N ASN A 265 12.75 -6.32 3.27
CA ASN A 265 12.56 -7.75 3.49
C ASN A 265 12.99 -8.58 2.27
N GLY A 266 13.85 -9.58 2.54
CA GLY A 266 14.39 -10.45 1.51
C GLY A 266 15.47 -9.82 0.64
N LEU A 267 15.76 -8.52 0.76
CA LEU A 267 16.78 -7.83 -0.02
C LEU A 267 18.10 -7.68 0.73
N TYR A 268 19.18 -8.20 0.15
CA TYR A 268 20.52 -7.94 0.65
C TYR A 268 20.82 -6.45 0.64
N TRP A 269 21.39 -5.93 1.73
CA TRP A 269 21.63 -4.49 1.91
C TRP A 269 22.43 -3.85 0.77
N GLY A 270 23.38 -4.56 0.19
CA GLY A 270 24.24 -4.05 -0.89
C GLY A 270 23.50 -3.82 -2.22
N VAL A 271 22.34 -4.44 -2.45
CA VAL A 271 21.53 -4.25 -3.66
C VAL A 271 20.45 -3.18 -3.47
N GLN A 272 20.12 -2.81 -2.24
CA GLN A 272 19.04 -1.86 -1.97
C GLN A 272 19.22 -0.49 -2.66
N PRO A 273 20.42 0.11 -2.77
CA PRO A 273 20.59 1.36 -3.51
C PRO A 273 20.16 1.26 -4.98
N ASP A 274 20.48 0.15 -5.63
CA ASP A 274 20.12 -0.05 -7.05
C ASP A 274 18.62 -0.34 -7.21
N VAL A 275 18.01 -1.03 -6.25
CA VAL A 275 16.56 -1.23 -6.19
C VAL A 275 15.84 0.11 -6.05
N TRP A 276 16.31 1.01 -5.17
CA TRP A 276 15.72 2.34 -5.03
C TRP A 276 15.88 3.18 -6.31
N LYS A 277 17.05 3.16 -6.97
CA LYS A 277 17.23 3.83 -8.28
C LYS A 277 16.26 3.31 -9.33
N PHE A 278 16.05 1.98 -9.37
CA PHE A 278 15.07 1.37 -10.25
C PHE A 278 13.64 1.85 -9.93
N ILE A 279 13.24 1.84 -8.65
CA ILE A 279 11.91 2.31 -8.22
C ILE A 279 11.72 3.78 -8.63
N VAL A 280 12.67 4.65 -8.34
CA VAL A 280 12.61 6.09 -8.69
C VAL A 280 12.45 6.27 -10.20
N LYS A 281 13.27 5.59 -11.00
CA LYS A 281 13.22 5.66 -12.47
C LYS A 281 11.85 5.24 -13.01
N VAL A 282 11.39 4.04 -12.64
CA VAL A 282 10.14 3.49 -13.17
C VAL A 282 8.92 4.25 -12.63
N ALA A 283 8.94 4.67 -11.36
CA ALA A 283 7.89 5.50 -10.80
C ALA A 283 7.74 6.84 -11.54
N LYS A 284 8.86 7.45 -11.96
CA LYS A 284 8.87 8.65 -12.80
C LYS A 284 8.28 8.40 -14.19
N GLU A 285 8.70 7.32 -14.85
CA GLU A 285 8.24 6.97 -16.20
C GLU A 285 6.75 6.64 -16.24
N LEU A 286 6.25 5.97 -15.20
CA LEU A 286 4.87 5.51 -15.10
C LEU A 286 3.93 6.44 -14.29
N ASP A 287 4.43 7.57 -13.78
CA ASP A 287 3.68 8.54 -12.94
C ASP A 287 3.08 7.86 -11.70
N VAL A 288 3.92 7.13 -10.93
CA VAL A 288 3.52 6.39 -9.73
C VAL A 288 3.98 7.14 -8.48
N GLN A 289 3.07 7.36 -7.53
CA GLN A 289 3.45 7.79 -6.19
C GLN A 289 3.74 6.58 -5.30
N VAL A 290 4.91 6.55 -4.66
CA VAL A 290 5.37 5.41 -3.87
C VAL A 290 5.38 5.75 -2.38
N PHE A 291 4.86 4.82 -1.56
CA PHE A 291 4.97 4.83 -0.11
C PHE A 291 5.57 3.51 0.35
N ALA A 292 6.73 3.56 0.96
CA ALA A 292 7.39 2.38 1.51
C ALA A 292 7.61 2.53 3.00
N THR A 293 7.55 1.44 3.75
CA THR A 293 7.94 1.45 5.17
C THR A 293 9.28 0.74 5.36
N THR A 294 10.02 1.14 6.38
CA THR A 294 11.24 0.47 6.82
C THR A 294 11.47 0.65 8.31
N HIS A 295 12.23 -0.27 8.90
CA HIS A 295 12.82 -0.14 10.23
C HIS A 295 14.36 -0.17 10.18
N SER A 296 14.94 -0.19 8.96
CA SER A 296 16.37 -0.33 8.70
C SER A 296 17.04 1.01 8.37
N ASN A 297 18.13 1.33 9.07
CA ASN A 297 18.97 2.47 8.72
C ASN A 297 19.71 2.28 7.40
N ASP A 298 20.06 1.04 7.05
CA ASP A 298 20.70 0.74 5.76
C ASP A 298 19.74 1.01 4.61
N CYS A 299 18.44 0.68 4.77
CA CYS A 299 17.41 1.01 3.82
C CYS A 299 17.24 2.53 3.66
N LEU A 300 17.28 3.31 4.75
CA LEU A 300 17.24 4.77 4.68
C LEU A 300 18.43 5.35 3.90
N ARG A 301 19.64 4.84 4.11
CA ARG A 301 20.84 5.25 3.33
C ARG A 301 20.72 4.87 1.86
N ALA A 302 20.19 3.67 1.59
CA ALA A 302 19.93 3.21 0.24
C ALA A 302 18.87 4.09 -0.46
N PHE A 303 17.81 4.48 0.25
CA PHE A 303 16.79 5.41 -0.21
C PHE A 303 17.39 6.76 -0.63
N TYR A 304 18.17 7.40 0.25
CA TYR A 304 18.87 8.64 -0.07
C TYR A 304 19.74 8.48 -1.33
N THR A 305 20.48 7.37 -1.43
CA THR A 305 21.31 7.10 -2.62
C THR A 305 20.49 6.93 -3.89
N GLY A 306 19.26 6.43 -3.77
CA GLY A 306 18.35 6.25 -4.90
C GLY A 306 17.75 7.56 -5.42
N ILE A 307 17.43 8.51 -4.52
CA ILE A 307 16.73 9.76 -4.88
C ILE A 307 17.67 10.91 -5.26
N LYS A 308 18.88 10.99 -4.68
CA LYS A 308 19.79 12.14 -4.76
C LYS A 308 20.21 12.58 -6.16
N ASP A 309 20.13 11.69 -7.14
CA ASP A 309 20.58 11.93 -8.51
C ASP A 309 19.43 12.34 -9.45
N ASP A 310 18.17 12.40 -8.97
CA ASP A 310 17.01 12.78 -9.77
C ASP A 310 16.22 13.94 -9.12
N ALA A 311 16.59 15.18 -9.51
CA ALA A 311 15.98 16.40 -8.98
C ALA A 311 14.49 16.58 -9.32
N ASP A 312 13.94 15.82 -10.28
CA ASP A 312 12.53 15.89 -10.66
C ASP A 312 11.65 14.98 -9.78
N MET A 313 12.26 14.05 -9.05
CA MET A 313 11.55 13.11 -8.18
C MET A 313 11.77 13.46 -6.72
N GLU A 314 10.84 14.22 -6.14
CA GLU A 314 10.91 14.57 -4.72
C GLU A 314 10.77 13.32 -3.85
N GLY A 315 11.87 12.97 -3.18
CA GLY A 315 11.93 11.90 -2.19
C GLY A 315 11.87 12.47 -0.77
N ILE A 316 10.96 11.95 0.05
CA ILE A 316 10.76 12.38 1.44
C ILE A 316 10.81 11.17 2.36
N ALA A 317 11.56 11.26 3.46
CA ALA A 317 11.39 10.34 4.56
C ALA A 317 10.55 10.98 5.67
N VAL A 318 9.59 10.22 6.20
CA VAL A 318 8.72 10.63 7.29
C VAL A 318 8.95 9.72 8.49
N ARG A 319 9.46 10.30 9.58
CA ARG A 319 9.59 9.58 10.83
C ARG A 319 8.28 9.64 11.61
N LEU A 320 7.76 8.47 11.95
CA LEU A 320 6.64 8.33 12.87
C LEU A 320 7.14 8.06 14.28
N GLU A 321 6.60 8.80 15.24
CA GLU A 321 6.89 8.63 16.66
C GLU A 321 5.59 8.72 17.47
N LYS A 322 5.40 7.76 18.39
CA LYS A 322 4.31 7.82 19.35
C LYS A 322 4.82 8.45 20.64
N ARG A 323 4.27 9.61 21.00
CA ARG A 323 4.57 10.36 22.24
C ARG A 323 3.38 10.30 23.19
N LYS A 324 3.56 10.77 24.42
CA LYS A 324 2.46 10.85 25.41
C LYS A 324 1.29 11.73 24.92
N ALA A 325 1.58 12.75 24.12
CA ALA A 325 0.60 13.68 23.57
C ALA A 325 -0.04 13.25 22.24
N GLY A 326 0.23 12.02 21.76
CA GLY A 326 -0.26 11.53 20.47
C GLY A 326 0.88 11.20 19.49
N PHE A 327 0.54 11.09 18.21
CA PHE A 327 1.51 10.84 17.16
C PHE A 327 2.21 12.12 16.74
N HIS A 328 3.49 12.00 16.50
CA HIS A 328 4.33 13.07 15.96
C HIS A 328 5.00 12.59 14.66
N THR A 329 5.03 13.46 13.67
CA THR A 329 5.71 13.22 12.40
C THR A 329 6.85 14.20 12.23
N GLU A 330 7.98 13.72 11.76
CA GLU A 330 9.12 14.55 11.40
C GLU A 330 9.50 14.27 9.95
N ILE A 331 9.62 15.35 9.17
CA ILE A 331 9.84 15.28 7.72
C ILE A 331 11.31 15.52 7.43
N TYR A 332 11.89 14.65 6.62
CA TYR A 332 13.25 14.71 6.13
C TYR A 332 13.22 14.80 4.61
N ASP A 333 13.44 16.00 4.10
CA ASP A 333 13.71 16.26 2.69
C ASP A 333 15.13 15.79 2.32
N GLU A 334 15.51 15.93 1.05
CA GLU A 334 16.81 15.49 0.56
C GLU A 334 17.98 16.13 1.33
N VAL A 335 17.86 17.42 1.70
CA VAL A 335 18.92 18.16 2.42
C VAL A 335 19.11 17.58 3.83
N ARG A 336 18.03 17.37 4.55
CA ARG A 336 18.05 16.77 5.90
C ARG A 336 18.51 15.32 5.86
N LEU A 337 18.07 14.54 4.85
CA LEU A 337 18.51 13.16 4.64
C LEU A 337 20.01 13.09 4.42
N LYS A 338 20.56 13.99 3.59
CA LYS A 338 21.99 14.08 3.34
C LYS A 338 22.78 14.29 4.65
N MET A 339 22.38 15.30 5.45
CA MET A 339 23.05 15.59 6.73
C MET A 339 23.04 14.36 7.66
N ASN A 340 21.88 13.70 7.79
CA ASN A 340 21.76 12.52 8.67
C ASN A 340 22.58 11.34 8.18
N VAL A 341 22.66 11.11 6.88
CA VAL A 341 23.46 10.02 6.29
C VAL A 341 24.96 10.31 6.48
N ASP A 342 25.40 11.54 6.24
CA ASP A 342 26.81 11.96 6.38
C ASP A 342 27.27 11.89 7.86
N GLU A 343 26.42 12.34 8.78
CA GLU A 343 26.72 12.36 10.23
C GLU A 343 26.42 11.02 10.93
N ARG A 344 25.90 10.02 10.21
CA ARG A 344 25.48 8.70 10.74
C ARG A 344 24.45 8.78 11.86
N ILE A 345 23.59 9.78 11.83
CA ILE A 345 22.51 9.96 12.79
C ILE A 345 21.40 8.94 12.50
N GLU A 346 20.92 8.29 13.54
CA GLU A 346 19.82 7.33 13.47
C GLU A 346 18.47 8.06 13.43
N ILE A 347 17.65 7.85 12.38
CA ILE A 347 16.34 8.51 12.22
C ILE A 347 15.18 7.58 12.64
N ARG A 348 15.42 6.37 13.03
CA ARG A 348 14.36 5.39 13.40
C ARG A 348 13.81 5.56 14.83
#